data_190fc8322ff95aafdb7cf4cb5ca584bf
#
_entry.id   190fc8322ff95aafdb7cf4cb5ca584bf
#
_cell.length_a   1.000
_cell.length_b   1.000
_cell.length_c   1.000
_cell.angle_alpha   90.00
_cell.angle_beta   90.00
_cell.angle_gamma   90.00
#
_symmetry.space_group_name_H-M   'P 1'
#
loop_
_entity.id
_entity.type
_entity.pdbx_description
1 polymer ?
#
loop_
_entity_poly.entity_id
_entity_poly.type
_entity_poly.pdbx_seq_one_letter_code
_entity_poly.pdbx_strand_id
1 'polypeptide(L)'
;QTNAWSWQEIYRLIAVWTLDLSEKELEEAGLRKSNVRFCIPGKGEDKVNICLAYTESMQEEDLKKLEDGLDGIDDARLENLLLQYARSVYQENRKPAVYMWISIIILLLAVLALFLYLIRKRREVIRLAYRDELTGGDNFTAWKQKFSERINDGNREHYAVLFLDAGLETISHIYGYPESEKVLQIIRDFCEPMLDEKQEAMSRFNEFYYVFFLQYTSVDSIKERIGKIHEGIAEAVKKQQKRYFLEPHTGIYRMAGLETEPLKTIQRAEIAAEFARNHFMECAVYDEMVERETVTGYAMEHEAIHGLMHQEFIMYLQPIVEIGSGKIMGAEALVRWQNPGRGLMQPGDFLDVIKRKQLTGKMNMDIFRQGCRFLREEADKGKKLDLLFNFTVENVGDEQFAEELNTVAEQYGIDRDRIVIQLNQMVEMSRSDSFMDTIRKLRGYGFHICLAGLELDRVFFDFLDCGVDSIKLRHDLIRHVDKPEGKTVIQSIMNFCGQLHLKVVCMGVENEEQAEYLKSIGCDYATGFYYYYPVSQDSFDELEAKQN
;
A
#
# COMPACT_ATOMS: atom_id res chain seq x y z
N GLN A 1 -1.11 74.20 35.77
CA GLN A 1 -0.83 73.29 34.63
C GLN A 1 0.18 72.25 35.14
N THR A 2 -0.35 71.10 35.57
CA THR A 2 0.45 69.95 35.98
C THR A 2 0.94 69.22 34.75
N ASN A 3 2.23 69.32 34.44
CA ASN A 3 2.87 68.46 33.46
C ASN A 3 2.82 67.01 34.02
N ALA A 4 2.05 66.16 33.38
CA ALA A 4 2.04 64.76 33.67
C ALA A 4 3.36 64.14 33.25
N TRP A 5 4.20 63.76 34.19
CA TRP A 5 5.44 63.01 33.95
C TRP A 5 5.08 61.61 33.39
N SER A 6 5.79 61.21 32.40
CA SER A 6 5.62 59.86 31.86
C SER A 6 6.10 58.84 32.90
N TRP A 7 5.49 57.66 32.92
CA TRP A 7 5.92 56.58 33.81
C TRP A 7 7.41 56.22 33.68
N GLN A 8 8.02 56.48 32.53
CA GLN A 8 9.46 56.30 32.34
C GLN A 8 10.31 57.36 33.10
N GLU A 9 9.81 58.56 33.24
CA GLU A 9 10.46 59.63 34.01
C GLU A 9 10.29 59.42 35.52
N ILE A 10 9.12 58.91 35.93
CA ILE A 10 8.84 58.51 37.32
C ILE A 10 9.73 57.32 37.74
N TYR A 11 9.90 56.31 36.87
CA TYR A 11 10.78 55.18 37.13
C TYR A 11 12.27 55.61 37.26
N ARG A 12 12.71 56.63 36.55
CA ARG A 12 14.09 57.16 36.67
C ARG A 12 14.27 57.93 37.98
N LEU A 13 13.23 58.53 38.53
CA LEU A 13 13.25 59.22 39.84
C LEU A 13 13.09 58.27 41.04
N ILE A 14 12.39 57.16 40.91
CA ILE A 14 12.13 56.20 41.99
C ILE A 14 13.32 55.24 42.23
N ALA A 15 14.30 55.20 41.30
CA ALA A 15 15.46 54.30 41.44
C ALA A 15 16.50 54.71 42.50
N VAL A 16 16.19 55.64 43.42
CA VAL A 16 17.18 56.12 44.35
C VAL A 16 16.75 56.06 45.84
N TRP A 17 16.12 55.00 46.22
CA TRP A 17 16.04 54.59 47.60
C TRP A 17 16.96 53.40 47.86
N THR A 18 18.28 53.59 47.61
CA THR A 18 19.26 52.59 48.01
C THR A 18 20.39 53.28 48.72
N LEU A 19 20.49 52.93 49.92
CA LEU A 19 21.60 53.15 50.81
C LEU A 19 22.94 52.90 50.09
N ASP A 20 23.90 53.81 50.31
CA ASP A 20 25.33 53.62 50.02
C ASP A 20 25.72 53.12 48.64
N LEU A 21 25.16 53.69 47.56
CA LEU A 21 25.81 53.54 46.27
C LEU A 21 27.06 54.42 46.16
N SER A 22 28.15 53.82 45.74
CA SER A 22 29.40 54.53 45.48
C SER A 22 29.24 55.47 44.26
N GLU A 23 30.04 56.52 44.16
CA GLU A 23 30.03 57.43 43.01
C GLU A 23 30.17 56.70 41.68
N LYS A 24 30.91 55.60 41.65
CA LYS A 24 31.11 54.77 40.49
C LYS A 24 29.83 54.01 40.06
N GLU A 25 29.05 53.52 41.01
CA GLU A 25 27.78 52.84 40.72
C GLU A 25 26.69 53.83 40.28
N LEU A 26 26.76 55.07 40.73
CA LEU A 26 25.89 56.15 40.27
C LEU A 26 26.25 56.59 38.81
N GLU A 27 27.53 56.70 38.50
CA GLU A 27 28.01 57.01 37.13
C GLU A 27 27.63 55.89 36.14
N GLU A 28 27.80 54.62 36.51
CA GLU A 28 27.41 53.48 35.68
C GLU A 28 25.88 53.43 35.44
N ALA A 29 25.10 53.97 36.34
CA ALA A 29 23.65 54.12 36.23
C ALA A 29 23.22 55.42 35.49
N GLY A 30 24.15 56.29 35.11
CA GLY A 30 23.88 57.60 34.49
C GLY A 30 23.23 58.59 35.43
N LEU A 31 23.57 58.54 36.73
CA LEU A 31 22.99 59.39 37.77
C LEU A 31 24.11 60.22 38.44
N ARG A 32 23.80 61.47 38.81
CA ARG A 32 24.69 62.32 39.62
C ARG A 32 24.09 62.53 41.00
N LYS A 33 24.94 62.67 42.00
CA LYS A 33 24.60 62.91 43.39
C LYS A 33 24.46 64.41 43.66
N SER A 34 23.33 64.83 44.24
CA SER A 34 23.18 66.24 44.68
C SER A 34 24.00 66.51 45.94
N ASN A 35 24.34 67.77 46.14
CA ASN A 35 25.00 68.22 47.37
C ASN A 35 24.05 68.33 48.56
N VAL A 36 22.75 68.21 48.36
CA VAL A 36 21.75 68.32 49.45
C VAL A 36 21.64 67.00 50.15
N ARG A 37 21.88 67.01 51.47
CA ARG A 37 21.79 65.82 52.34
C ARG A 37 20.68 66.01 53.35
N PHE A 38 19.78 65.05 53.42
CA PHE A 38 18.77 64.97 54.48
C PHE A 38 19.17 63.93 55.49
N CYS A 39 19.09 64.30 56.83
CA CYS A 39 19.32 63.34 57.89
C CYS A 39 17.95 62.88 58.40
N ILE A 40 17.64 61.58 58.33
CA ILE A 40 16.47 61.00 58.98
C ILE A 40 16.92 60.43 60.34
N PRO A 41 16.29 60.83 61.43
CA PRO A 41 16.61 60.24 62.75
C PRO A 41 16.25 58.73 62.71
N GLY A 42 17.27 57.87 62.85
CA GLY A 42 17.07 56.45 63.06
C GLY A 42 16.74 56.13 64.53
N LYS A 43 16.28 54.91 64.78
CA LYS A 43 16.18 54.37 66.15
C LYS A 43 17.60 54.06 66.68
N GLY A 44 18.14 54.94 67.52
CA GLY A 44 19.48 54.85 68.01
C GLY A 44 20.40 55.97 67.52
N GLU A 45 21.72 55.82 67.64
CA GLU A 45 22.73 56.83 67.24
C GLU A 45 22.99 56.84 65.70
N ASP A 46 22.34 55.97 64.93
CA ASP A 46 22.56 55.88 63.47
C ASP A 46 21.71 56.93 62.73
N LYS A 47 22.37 57.96 62.26
CA LYS A 47 21.75 58.91 61.33
C LYS A 47 21.86 58.38 59.90
N VAL A 48 20.70 58.17 59.27
CA VAL A 48 20.66 57.77 57.82
C VAL A 48 20.66 59.02 56.94
N ASN A 49 21.74 59.20 56.25
CA ASN A 49 21.88 60.30 55.28
C ASN A 49 21.20 59.92 53.93
N ILE A 50 20.23 60.67 53.53
CA ILE A 50 19.60 60.52 52.24
C ILE A 50 20.11 61.61 51.29
N CYS A 51 20.61 61.20 50.14
CA CYS A 51 21.04 62.15 49.10
C CYS A 51 20.05 62.02 47.94
N LEU A 52 19.75 63.13 47.33
CA LEU A 52 19.03 63.11 46.04
C LEU A 52 20.01 62.81 44.90
N ALA A 53 19.64 61.88 44.07
CA ALA A 53 20.36 61.63 42.82
C ALA A 53 19.50 62.11 41.63
N TYR A 54 20.12 62.67 40.66
CA TYR A 54 19.46 63.21 39.46
C TYR A 54 20.19 62.74 38.20
N THR A 55 19.44 62.72 37.07
CA THR A 55 20.02 62.34 35.80
C THR A 55 20.84 63.48 35.17
N GLU A 56 21.87 63.16 34.41
CA GLU A 56 22.71 64.13 33.67
C GLU A 56 21.95 65.05 32.72
N SER A 57 20.71 64.70 32.37
CA SER A 57 19.85 65.48 31.48
C SER A 57 19.10 66.63 32.14
N MET A 58 19.23 66.80 33.48
CA MET A 58 18.57 67.89 34.22
C MET A 58 19.32 69.17 34.02
N GLN A 59 18.61 70.26 33.64
CA GLN A 59 19.27 71.56 33.41
C GLN A 59 19.75 72.17 34.75
N GLU A 60 20.93 72.79 34.76
CA GLU A 60 21.54 73.37 35.94
C GLU A 60 20.64 74.38 36.66
N GLU A 61 19.79 75.09 35.92
CA GLU A 61 18.85 76.10 36.44
C GLU A 61 17.69 75.44 37.24
N ASP A 62 17.23 74.27 36.83
CA ASP A 62 16.19 73.53 37.54
C ASP A 62 16.77 72.80 38.75
N LEU A 63 18.01 72.35 38.67
CA LEU A 63 18.74 71.79 39.77
C LEU A 63 18.92 72.83 40.91
N LYS A 64 19.35 74.03 40.55
CA LYS A 64 19.56 75.14 41.51
C LYS A 64 18.25 75.58 42.19
N LYS A 65 17.13 75.64 41.45
CA LYS A 65 15.79 75.91 42.03
C LYS A 65 15.37 74.81 42.99
N LEU A 66 15.73 73.58 42.70
CA LEU A 66 15.42 72.40 43.56
C LEU A 66 16.29 72.41 44.81
N GLU A 67 17.59 72.71 44.69
CA GLU A 67 18.55 72.87 45.81
C GLU A 67 18.19 74.07 46.71
N ASP A 68 17.92 75.25 46.14
CA ASP A 68 17.50 76.45 46.89
C ASP A 68 16.14 76.25 47.59
N GLY A 69 15.24 75.50 46.99
CA GLY A 69 13.94 75.10 47.58
C GLY A 69 14.07 74.14 48.75
N LEU A 70 15.07 73.27 48.69
CA LEU A 70 15.34 72.26 49.73
C LEU A 70 16.13 72.85 50.90
N ASP A 71 17.09 73.76 50.64
CA ASP A 71 17.87 74.46 51.67
C ASP A 71 17.01 75.39 52.57
N GLY A 72 15.83 75.84 52.06
CA GLY A 72 14.87 76.65 52.83
C GLY A 72 13.93 75.86 53.71
N ILE A 73 14.06 74.52 53.76
CA ILE A 73 13.20 73.69 54.64
C ILE A 73 13.88 73.45 55.93
N ASP A 74 13.28 73.99 57.00
CA ASP A 74 13.70 73.81 58.42
C ASP A 74 13.60 72.31 58.77
N ASP A 75 14.66 71.73 59.36
CA ASP A 75 14.76 70.32 59.75
C ASP A 75 13.55 69.87 60.63
N ALA A 76 13.05 70.71 61.50
CA ALA A 76 11.85 70.40 62.29
C ALA A 76 10.58 70.31 61.52
N ARG A 77 10.48 71.05 60.42
CA ARG A 77 9.36 71.04 59.50
C ARG A 77 9.41 69.83 58.52
N LEU A 78 10.61 69.44 58.18
CA LEU A 78 10.84 68.22 57.38
C LEU A 78 10.52 66.95 58.20
N GLU A 79 10.97 66.93 59.47
CA GLU A 79 10.70 65.85 60.38
C GLU A 79 9.19 65.69 60.64
N ASN A 80 8.45 66.78 60.83
CA ASN A 80 7.00 66.75 60.94
C ASN A 80 6.30 66.32 59.70
N LEU A 81 6.74 66.74 58.53
CA LEU A 81 6.20 66.32 57.23
C LEU A 81 6.49 64.82 57.00
N LEU A 82 7.70 64.39 57.29
CA LEU A 82 8.07 62.96 57.17
C LEU A 82 7.31 62.10 58.12
N LEU A 83 7.11 62.55 59.37
CA LEU A 83 6.27 61.85 60.35
C LEU A 83 4.78 61.85 60.01
N GLN A 84 4.25 62.94 59.45
CA GLN A 84 2.90 62.97 58.90
C GLN A 84 2.75 62.06 57.68
N TYR A 85 3.73 62.08 56.75
CA TYR A 85 3.74 61.20 55.58
C TYR A 85 3.95 59.73 55.99
N ALA A 86 4.85 59.45 56.90
CA ALA A 86 5.02 58.11 57.46
C ALA A 86 3.79 57.59 58.16
N ARG A 87 3.06 58.45 58.92
CA ARG A 87 1.77 58.10 59.53
C ARG A 87 0.67 57.93 58.51
N SER A 88 0.57 58.77 57.46
CA SER A 88 -0.41 58.61 56.43
C SER A 88 -0.14 57.38 55.58
N VAL A 89 1.12 57.11 55.24
CA VAL A 89 1.58 55.92 54.54
C VAL A 89 1.36 54.66 55.38
N TYR A 90 1.57 54.74 56.72
CA TYR A 90 1.37 53.59 57.58
C TYR A 90 -0.11 53.32 57.93
N GLN A 91 -0.98 54.34 57.88
CA GLN A 91 -2.43 54.17 58.09
C GLN A 91 -3.16 53.79 56.78
N GLU A 92 -2.66 54.20 55.63
CA GLU A 92 -3.26 53.89 54.34
C GLU A 92 -2.83 52.52 53.76
N ASN A 93 -1.80 51.90 54.29
CA ASN A 93 -1.09 50.83 53.62
C ASN A 93 -1.15 49.44 54.27
N ARG A 94 -2.33 49.02 54.79
CA ARG A 94 -2.65 47.58 54.75
C ARG A 94 -2.98 47.06 53.36
N LYS A 95 -3.41 47.94 52.44
CA LYS A 95 -3.77 47.60 51.05
C LYS A 95 -2.60 47.22 50.18
N PRO A 96 -1.42 47.86 50.15
CA PRO A 96 -0.34 47.49 49.24
C PRO A 96 0.26 46.13 49.51
N ALA A 97 0.34 45.70 50.76
CA ALA A 97 0.80 44.36 51.10
C ALA A 97 -0.15 43.29 50.57
N VAL A 98 -1.47 43.52 50.65
CA VAL A 98 -2.47 42.63 50.05
C VAL A 98 -2.36 42.60 48.52
N TYR A 99 -2.22 43.79 47.88
CA TYR A 99 -2.03 43.85 46.44
C TYR A 99 -0.71 43.20 45.99
N MET A 100 0.35 43.35 46.75
CA MET A 100 1.62 42.67 46.49
C MET A 100 1.46 41.14 46.56
N TRP A 101 0.79 40.61 47.60
CA TRP A 101 0.53 39.18 47.69
C TRP A 101 -0.41 38.68 46.60
N ILE A 102 -1.43 39.47 46.23
CA ILE A 102 -2.31 39.14 45.10
C ILE A 102 -1.49 39.11 43.78
N SER A 103 -0.61 40.10 43.57
CA SER A 103 0.25 40.12 42.37
C SER A 103 1.21 38.92 42.31
N ILE A 104 1.78 38.52 43.45
CA ILE A 104 2.63 37.32 43.56
C ILE A 104 1.82 36.05 43.25
N ILE A 105 0.61 35.96 43.81
CA ILE A 105 -0.26 34.80 43.54
C ILE A 105 -0.65 34.76 42.07
N ILE A 106 -1.00 35.90 41.44
CA ILE A 106 -1.32 35.98 40.01
C ILE A 106 -0.09 35.57 39.16
N LEU A 107 1.10 36.05 39.55
CA LEU A 107 2.34 35.67 38.88
C LEU A 107 2.62 34.18 39.01
N LEU A 108 2.46 33.59 40.20
CA LEU A 108 2.63 32.14 40.41
C LEU A 108 1.60 31.33 39.60
N LEU A 109 0.35 31.77 39.55
CA LEU A 109 -0.68 31.15 38.73
C LEU A 109 -0.35 31.27 37.24
N ALA A 110 0.16 32.41 36.80
CA ALA A 110 0.59 32.60 35.41
C ALA A 110 1.79 31.69 35.04
N VAL A 111 2.77 31.59 35.96
CA VAL A 111 3.91 30.66 35.79
C VAL A 111 3.44 29.21 35.75
N LEU A 112 2.52 28.83 36.64
CA LEU A 112 1.94 27.49 36.66
C LEU A 112 1.16 27.21 35.36
N ALA A 113 0.34 28.16 34.91
CA ALA A 113 -0.40 28.05 33.68
C ALA A 113 0.53 27.92 32.47
N LEU A 114 1.60 28.71 32.40
CA LEU A 114 2.64 28.61 31.37
C LEU A 114 3.35 27.25 31.44
N PHE A 115 3.69 26.78 32.60
CA PHE A 115 4.31 25.47 32.80
C PHE A 115 3.40 24.33 32.34
N LEU A 116 2.12 24.37 32.72
CA LEU A 116 1.12 23.42 32.26
C LEU A 116 0.90 23.49 30.72
N TYR A 117 0.89 24.71 30.18
CA TYR A 117 0.85 24.92 28.72
C TYR A 117 2.06 24.30 28.01
N LEU A 118 3.27 24.54 28.53
CA LEU A 118 4.50 23.98 27.96
C LEU A 118 4.53 22.45 28.05
N ILE A 119 4.05 21.88 29.18
CA ILE A 119 3.90 20.42 29.30
C ILE A 119 2.90 19.88 28.26
N ARG A 120 1.74 20.52 28.14
CA ARG A 120 0.74 20.15 27.12
C ARG A 120 1.33 20.23 25.71
N LYS A 121 1.98 21.36 25.40
CA LYS A 121 2.62 21.57 24.08
C LYS A 121 3.71 20.54 23.81
N ARG A 122 4.55 20.26 24.81
CA ARG A 122 5.56 19.20 24.70
C ARG A 122 4.94 17.83 24.46
N ARG A 123 3.87 17.48 25.21
CA ARG A 123 3.15 16.21 25.01
C ARG A 123 2.52 16.14 23.60
N GLU A 124 1.95 17.24 23.13
CA GLU A 124 1.38 17.32 21.77
C GLU A 124 2.45 17.13 20.70
N VAL A 125 3.60 17.81 20.83
CA VAL A 125 4.74 17.65 19.90
C VAL A 125 5.27 16.21 19.92
N ILE A 126 5.43 15.61 21.11
CA ILE A 126 5.86 14.22 21.24
C ILE A 126 4.82 13.29 20.60
N ARG A 127 3.52 13.53 20.81
CA ARG A 127 2.46 12.74 20.20
C ARG A 127 2.50 12.82 18.68
N LEU A 128 2.60 14.02 18.12
CA LEU A 128 2.69 14.22 16.66
C LEU A 128 3.98 13.62 16.07
N ALA A 129 5.09 13.65 16.82
CA ALA A 129 6.36 13.12 16.35
C ALA A 129 6.44 11.58 16.39
N TYR A 130 5.76 10.92 17.32
CA TYR A 130 5.96 9.51 17.62
C TYR A 130 4.69 8.65 17.61
N ARG A 131 3.51 9.25 17.41
CA ARG A 131 2.24 8.50 17.33
C ARG A 131 1.62 8.62 15.96
N ASP A 132 1.02 7.55 15.50
CA ASP A 132 0.23 7.52 14.27
C ASP A 132 -1.13 8.20 14.52
N GLU A 133 -1.50 9.14 13.66
CA GLU A 133 -2.72 9.95 13.83
C GLU A 133 -4.00 9.12 13.71
N LEU A 134 -3.99 8.11 12.85
CA LEU A 134 -5.15 7.26 12.59
C LEU A 134 -5.36 6.22 13.68
N THR A 135 -4.31 5.49 14.01
CA THR A 135 -4.39 4.35 14.92
C THR A 135 -4.11 4.71 16.37
N GLY A 136 -3.40 5.82 16.62
CA GLY A 136 -2.94 6.22 17.95
C GLY A 136 -1.79 5.37 18.50
N GLY A 137 -1.37 4.32 17.80
CA GLY A 137 -0.19 3.51 18.11
C GLY A 137 1.12 4.24 17.83
N ASP A 138 2.24 3.54 17.95
CA ASP A 138 3.54 4.08 17.54
C ASP A 138 3.55 4.32 16.03
N ASN A 139 4.08 5.49 15.60
CA ASN A 139 4.35 5.71 14.19
C ASN A 139 5.72 5.13 13.79
N PHE A 140 6.02 5.18 12.50
CA PHE A 140 7.27 4.64 11.98
C PHE A 140 8.54 5.29 12.59
N THR A 141 8.48 6.56 12.97
CA THR A 141 9.60 7.24 13.65
C THR A 141 9.85 6.65 15.03
N ALA A 142 8.80 6.40 15.81
CA ALA A 142 8.91 5.73 17.11
C ALA A 142 9.44 4.30 16.97
N TRP A 143 8.95 3.55 15.97
CA TRP A 143 9.39 2.19 15.68
C TRP A 143 10.89 2.17 15.32
N LYS A 144 11.36 3.07 14.43
CA LYS A 144 12.78 3.20 14.07
C LYS A 144 13.66 3.50 15.28
N GLN A 145 13.22 4.41 16.15
CA GLN A 145 13.96 4.74 17.36
C GLN A 145 14.07 3.51 18.27
N LYS A 146 12.96 2.84 18.56
CA LYS A 146 12.94 1.63 19.38
C LYS A 146 13.77 0.51 18.77
N PHE A 147 13.73 0.32 17.46
CA PHE A 147 14.56 -0.63 16.73
C PHE A 147 16.05 -0.34 16.96
N SER A 148 16.49 0.90 16.74
CA SER A 148 17.90 1.30 16.89
C SER A 148 18.39 1.26 18.33
N GLU A 149 17.53 1.49 19.32
CA GLU A 149 17.86 1.44 20.74
C GLU A 149 17.99 0.00 21.27
N ARG A 150 17.21 -0.93 20.74
CA ARG A 150 17.08 -2.30 21.29
C ARG A 150 17.94 -3.33 20.56
N ILE A 151 18.18 -3.12 19.28
CA ILE A 151 18.90 -4.06 18.44
C ILE A 151 20.34 -3.59 18.26
N ASN A 152 21.27 -4.44 18.62
CA ASN A 152 22.71 -4.22 18.49
C ASN A 152 23.41 -5.49 17.98
N ASP A 153 24.70 -5.40 17.71
CA ASP A 153 25.49 -6.50 17.14
C ASP A 153 25.52 -7.77 18.02
N GLY A 154 25.30 -7.64 19.32
CA GLY A 154 25.33 -8.77 20.26
C GLY A 154 24.01 -9.49 20.44
N ASN A 155 22.87 -8.88 20.03
CA ASN A 155 21.54 -9.46 20.26
C ASN A 155 20.67 -9.56 19.00
N ARG A 156 21.10 -9.03 17.86
CA ARG A 156 20.30 -8.99 16.62
C ARG A 156 19.79 -10.35 16.16
N GLU A 157 20.54 -11.42 16.36
CA GLU A 157 20.13 -12.78 15.96
C GLU A 157 18.88 -13.27 16.71
N HIS A 158 18.55 -12.63 17.83
CA HIS A 158 17.36 -12.92 18.63
C HIS A 158 16.15 -12.11 18.21
N TYR A 159 16.21 -11.43 17.04
CA TYR A 159 15.11 -10.62 16.51
C TYR A 159 14.79 -10.99 15.06
N ALA A 160 13.52 -10.79 14.72
CA ALA A 160 13.04 -10.82 13.36
C ALA A 160 12.22 -9.56 13.07
N VAL A 161 12.33 -9.03 11.85
CA VAL A 161 11.45 -7.99 11.32
C VAL A 161 10.36 -8.67 10.51
N LEU A 162 9.12 -8.29 10.78
CA LEU A 162 7.96 -8.81 10.06
C LEU A 162 7.27 -7.69 9.29
N PHE A 163 6.78 -8.02 8.12
CA PHE A 163 5.92 -7.17 7.31
C PHE A 163 4.57 -7.86 7.14
N LEU A 164 3.51 -7.26 7.67
CA LEU A 164 2.15 -7.78 7.60
C LEU A 164 1.36 -7.03 6.52
N ASP A 165 0.96 -7.76 5.50
CA ASP A 165 -0.07 -7.40 4.54
C ASP A 165 -1.39 -8.09 4.92
N ALA A 166 -2.38 -7.34 5.34
CA ALA A 166 -3.69 -7.86 5.73
C ALA A 166 -4.75 -7.76 4.60
N GLY A 167 -4.35 -7.47 3.38
CA GLY A 167 -5.26 -7.29 2.23
C GLY A 167 -6.12 -6.03 2.30
N LEU A 168 -5.70 -5.01 3.03
CA LEU A 168 -6.49 -3.79 3.29
C LEU A 168 -6.69 -2.92 2.06
N GLU A 169 -5.81 -3.01 1.08
CA GLU A 169 -5.96 -2.33 -0.20
C GLU A 169 -7.24 -2.79 -0.92
N THR A 170 -7.48 -4.10 -0.94
CA THR A 170 -8.72 -4.68 -1.50
C THR A 170 -9.96 -4.20 -0.75
N ILE A 171 -9.90 -4.16 0.60
CA ILE A 171 -11.00 -3.63 1.43
C ILE A 171 -11.25 -2.16 1.09
N SER A 172 -10.19 -1.36 0.95
CA SER A 172 -10.29 0.05 0.58
C SER A 172 -10.97 0.25 -0.77
N HIS A 173 -10.63 -0.56 -1.79
CA HIS A 173 -11.23 -0.50 -3.12
C HIS A 173 -12.71 -0.92 -3.13
N ILE A 174 -13.07 -1.96 -2.38
CA ILE A 174 -14.44 -2.51 -2.39
C ILE A 174 -15.38 -1.72 -1.46
N TYR A 175 -14.91 -1.36 -0.25
CA TYR A 175 -15.75 -0.79 0.81
C TYR A 175 -15.40 0.66 1.16
N GLY A 176 -14.36 1.22 0.54
CA GLY A 176 -13.87 2.58 0.74
C GLY A 176 -12.86 2.73 1.87
N TYR A 177 -12.07 3.80 1.83
CA TYR A 177 -11.01 4.14 2.79
C TYR A 177 -11.45 4.08 4.27
N PRO A 178 -12.63 4.63 4.68
CA PRO A 178 -13.02 4.61 6.09
C PRO A 178 -13.19 3.21 6.67
N GLU A 179 -13.44 2.20 5.85
CA GLU A 179 -13.57 0.83 6.32
C GLU A 179 -12.20 0.16 6.50
N SER A 180 -11.24 0.40 5.62
CA SER A 180 -9.86 -0.07 5.80
C SER A 180 -9.19 0.59 7.03
N GLU A 181 -9.48 1.87 7.29
CA GLU A 181 -9.00 2.58 8.49
C GLU A 181 -9.49 1.93 9.81
N LYS A 182 -10.75 1.49 9.85
CA LYS A 182 -11.29 0.76 11.00
C LYS A 182 -10.57 -0.57 11.21
N VAL A 183 -10.26 -1.29 10.13
CA VAL A 183 -9.53 -2.56 10.22
C VAL A 183 -8.10 -2.31 10.70
N LEU A 184 -7.44 -1.24 10.26
CA LEU A 184 -6.14 -0.84 10.79
C LEU A 184 -6.17 -0.61 12.31
N GLN A 185 -7.20 0.07 12.82
CA GLN A 185 -7.38 0.25 14.27
C GLN A 185 -7.58 -1.08 14.99
N ILE A 186 -8.40 -1.99 14.43
CA ILE A 186 -8.62 -3.33 15.00
C ILE A 186 -7.30 -4.12 15.07
N ILE A 187 -6.51 -4.09 14.00
CA ILE A 187 -5.19 -4.76 13.97
C ILE A 187 -4.30 -4.22 15.08
N ARG A 188 -4.22 -2.91 15.24
CA ARG A 188 -3.42 -2.30 16.30
C ARG A 188 -3.93 -2.70 17.69
N ASP A 189 -5.23 -2.58 17.93
CA ASP A 189 -5.83 -2.87 19.24
C ASP A 189 -5.66 -4.35 19.64
N PHE A 190 -5.63 -5.24 18.66
CA PHE A 190 -5.38 -6.65 18.88
C PHE A 190 -3.89 -6.96 19.08
N CYS A 191 -3.01 -6.43 18.23
CA CYS A 191 -1.60 -6.82 18.23
C CYS A 191 -0.77 -6.10 19.31
N GLU A 192 -1.03 -4.81 19.59
CA GLU A 192 -0.23 -4.03 20.52
C GLU A 192 -0.15 -4.65 21.94
N PRO A 193 -1.24 -5.18 22.54
CA PRO A 193 -1.19 -5.84 23.85
C PRO A 193 -0.45 -7.18 23.86
N MET A 194 -0.18 -7.79 22.69
CA MET A 194 0.55 -9.06 22.57
C MET A 194 2.06 -8.88 22.56
N LEU A 195 2.53 -7.64 22.49
CA LEU A 195 3.96 -7.32 22.41
C LEU A 195 4.57 -7.13 23.80
N ASP A 196 5.81 -7.56 23.96
CA ASP A 196 6.64 -7.11 25.07
C ASP A 196 7.12 -5.67 24.79
N GLU A 197 6.47 -4.69 25.43
CA GLU A 197 6.78 -3.27 25.26
C GLU A 197 8.26 -2.91 25.48
N LYS A 198 9.02 -3.72 26.20
CA LYS A 198 10.44 -3.49 26.47
C LYS A 198 11.34 -4.02 25.37
N GLN A 199 10.93 -5.06 24.69
CA GLN A 199 11.75 -5.79 23.72
C GLN A 199 11.23 -5.67 22.30
N GLU A 200 9.94 -5.47 22.10
CA GLU A 200 9.28 -5.57 20.81
C GLU A 200 8.54 -4.27 20.47
N ALA A 201 8.30 -4.03 19.19
CA ALA A 201 7.47 -2.94 18.75
C ALA A 201 6.75 -3.25 17.43
N MET A 202 5.64 -2.58 17.22
CA MET A 202 4.92 -2.52 15.96
C MET A 202 4.63 -1.09 15.57
N SER A 203 4.42 -0.87 14.27
CA SER A 203 3.99 0.41 13.72
C SER A 203 3.22 0.19 12.45
N ARG A 204 2.26 1.06 12.16
CA ARG A 204 1.72 1.18 10.81
C ARG A 204 2.83 1.67 9.87
N PHE A 205 2.95 1.01 8.73
CA PHE A 205 3.89 1.32 7.68
C PHE A 205 3.12 1.59 6.39
N ASN A 206 3.30 2.76 5.80
CA ASN A 206 2.48 3.25 4.70
C ASN A 206 0.97 3.26 5.05
N GLU A 207 0.10 3.16 4.03
CA GLU A 207 -1.35 3.30 4.23
C GLU A 207 -2.01 2.03 4.79
N PHE A 208 -1.51 0.84 4.41
CA PHE A 208 -2.24 -0.43 4.58
C PHE A 208 -1.48 -1.52 5.32
N TYR A 209 -0.21 -1.30 5.69
CA TYR A 209 0.67 -2.34 6.20
C TYR A 209 1.08 -2.10 7.65
N TYR A 210 1.50 -3.17 8.32
CA TYR A 210 2.14 -3.09 9.62
C TYR A 210 3.53 -3.71 9.58
N VAL A 211 4.46 -3.11 10.32
CA VAL A 211 5.79 -3.64 10.55
C VAL A 211 5.99 -3.92 12.02
N PHE A 212 6.65 -5.03 12.29
CA PHE A 212 7.00 -5.44 13.64
C PHE A 212 8.49 -5.73 13.72
N PHE A 213 9.10 -5.53 14.87
CA PHE A 213 10.25 -6.31 15.24
C PHE A 213 9.91 -7.09 16.49
N LEU A 214 10.15 -8.38 16.45
CA LEU A 214 9.77 -9.33 17.49
C LEU A 214 10.98 -10.15 17.91
N GLN A 215 10.97 -10.62 19.17
CA GLN A 215 11.94 -11.62 19.61
C GLN A 215 11.81 -12.89 18.77
N TYR A 216 12.95 -13.41 18.36
CA TYR A 216 13.07 -14.58 17.50
C TYR A 216 13.85 -15.68 18.22
N THR A 217 13.29 -16.85 18.31
CA THR A 217 13.93 -18.05 18.86
C THR A 217 14.11 -19.13 17.80
N SER A 218 13.07 -19.39 17.01
CA SER A 218 13.08 -20.34 15.90
C SER A 218 12.06 -19.94 14.83
N VAL A 219 12.19 -20.51 13.64
CA VAL A 219 11.23 -20.33 12.55
C VAL A 219 9.84 -20.82 12.95
N ASP A 220 9.76 -21.96 13.62
CA ASP A 220 8.45 -22.54 13.99
C ASP A 220 7.75 -21.68 15.05
N SER A 221 8.49 -21.18 16.05
CA SER A 221 7.93 -20.30 17.08
C SER A 221 7.38 -19.00 16.50
N ILE A 222 8.09 -18.38 15.55
CA ILE A 222 7.63 -17.13 14.93
C ILE A 222 6.43 -17.39 14.01
N LYS A 223 6.40 -18.51 13.28
CA LYS A 223 5.27 -18.93 12.45
C LYS A 223 4.02 -19.20 13.29
N GLU A 224 4.14 -19.89 14.40
CA GLU A 224 3.04 -20.11 15.35
C GLU A 224 2.47 -18.78 15.87
N ARG A 225 3.37 -17.85 16.20
CA ARG A 225 2.97 -16.52 16.66
C ARG A 225 2.24 -15.73 15.57
N ILE A 226 2.70 -15.81 14.32
CA ILE A 226 2.03 -15.19 13.15
C ILE A 226 0.65 -15.80 12.95
N GLY A 227 0.50 -17.13 13.02
CA GLY A 227 -0.80 -17.80 12.93
C GLY A 227 -1.78 -17.26 13.98
N LYS A 228 -1.36 -17.12 15.23
CA LYS A 228 -2.19 -16.51 16.29
C LYS A 228 -2.58 -15.05 16.01
N ILE A 229 -1.68 -14.28 15.39
CA ILE A 229 -1.96 -12.91 14.98
C ILE A 229 -3.01 -12.90 13.85
N HIS A 230 -2.84 -13.73 12.81
CA HIS A 230 -3.78 -13.83 11.69
C HIS A 230 -5.17 -14.27 12.13
N GLU A 231 -5.26 -15.37 12.89
CA GLU A 231 -6.54 -15.86 13.44
C GLU A 231 -7.23 -14.82 14.32
N GLY A 232 -6.46 -14.17 15.21
CA GLY A 232 -7.00 -13.19 16.12
C GLY A 232 -7.48 -11.91 15.43
N ILE A 233 -6.79 -11.44 14.40
CA ILE A 233 -7.25 -10.32 13.57
C ILE A 233 -8.56 -10.69 12.86
N ALA A 234 -8.62 -11.88 12.24
CA ALA A 234 -9.81 -12.35 11.54
C ALA A 234 -11.01 -12.45 12.50
N GLU A 235 -10.81 -12.98 13.72
CA GLU A 235 -11.86 -13.04 14.75
C GLU A 235 -12.30 -11.65 15.23
N ALA A 236 -11.33 -10.73 15.44
CA ALA A 236 -11.61 -9.38 15.91
C ALA A 236 -12.44 -8.60 14.89
N VAL A 237 -12.15 -8.74 13.59
CA VAL A 237 -12.92 -8.15 12.50
C VAL A 237 -14.32 -8.78 12.43
N LYS A 238 -14.44 -10.11 12.55
CA LYS A 238 -15.70 -10.82 12.53
C LYS A 238 -16.63 -10.39 13.68
N LYS A 239 -16.10 -10.14 14.87
CA LYS A 239 -16.87 -9.66 16.04
C LYS A 239 -17.55 -8.31 15.80
N GLN A 240 -17.04 -7.49 14.90
CA GLN A 240 -17.68 -6.22 14.52
C GLN A 240 -18.80 -6.37 13.46
N GLN A 241 -19.28 -7.60 13.23
CA GLN A 241 -20.35 -7.94 12.27
C GLN A 241 -20.05 -7.53 10.81
N LYS A 242 -18.79 -7.31 10.48
CA LYS A 242 -18.33 -6.98 9.14
C LYS A 242 -18.00 -8.27 8.38
N ARG A 243 -18.48 -8.38 7.15
CA ARG A 243 -18.22 -9.51 6.25
C ARG A 243 -17.00 -9.21 5.35
N TYR A 244 -15.89 -8.77 5.95
CA TYR A 244 -14.67 -8.66 5.19
C TYR A 244 -13.96 -10.01 5.16
N PHE A 245 -13.51 -10.38 4.00
CA PHE A 245 -12.59 -11.49 3.85
C PHE A 245 -11.17 -10.93 3.98
N LEU A 246 -10.45 -11.33 5.02
CA LEU A 246 -9.06 -10.96 5.23
C LEU A 246 -8.19 -12.14 4.84
N GLU A 247 -7.22 -11.90 3.96
CA GLU A 247 -6.16 -12.84 3.61
C GLU A 247 -4.81 -12.24 4.05
N PRO A 248 -4.46 -12.36 5.34
CA PRO A 248 -3.21 -11.79 5.82
C PRO A 248 -2.03 -12.66 5.37
N HIS A 249 -1.01 -11.98 4.83
CA HIS A 249 0.29 -12.57 4.47
C HIS A 249 1.39 -11.87 5.25
N THR A 250 2.33 -12.63 5.80
CA THR A 250 3.42 -12.05 6.59
C THR A 250 4.77 -12.49 6.06
N GLY A 251 5.61 -11.53 5.75
CA GLY A 251 7.02 -11.79 5.46
C GLY A 251 7.88 -11.66 6.71
N ILE A 252 8.88 -12.51 6.81
CA ILE A 252 9.78 -12.62 7.95
C ILE A 252 11.22 -12.42 7.48
N TYR A 253 11.88 -11.38 8.00
CA TYR A 253 13.32 -11.22 7.85
C TYR A 253 14.02 -11.51 9.18
N ARG A 254 14.85 -12.56 9.20
CA ARG A 254 15.70 -12.90 10.35
C ARG A 254 16.91 -11.97 10.37
N MET A 255 17.18 -11.34 11.50
CA MET A 255 18.30 -10.41 11.65
C MET A 255 19.65 -11.13 11.88
N ALA A 256 19.85 -12.30 11.28
CA ALA A 256 21.10 -13.07 11.36
C ALA A 256 22.22 -12.50 10.47
N GLY A 257 21.92 -11.58 9.55
CA GLY A 257 22.86 -10.98 8.62
C GLY A 257 23.51 -9.68 9.12
N LEU A 258 24.36 -9.08 8.28
CA LEU A 258 25.05 -7.80 8.57
C LEU A 258 24.12 -6.57 8.42
N GLU A 259 22.93 -6.75 7.88
CA GLU A 259 22.01 -5.64 7.63
C GLU A 259 21.33 -5.17 8.91
N THR A 260 21.56 -3.91 9.27
CA THR A 260 20.97 -3.26 10.44
C THR A 260 20.19 -1.99 10.08
N GLU A 261 20.15 -1.62 8.80
CA GLU A 261 19.38 -0.48 8.34
C GLU A 261 17.87 -0.82 8.38
N PRO A 262 17.06 -0.09 9.17
CA PRO A 262 15.65 -0.42 9.38
C PRO A 262 14.85 -0.60 8.09
N LEU A 263 15.02 0.31 7.11
CA LEU A 263 14.28 0.26 5.85
C LEU A 263 14.64 -0.96 5.01
N LYS A 264 15.90 -1.35 4.97
CA LYS A 264 16.32 -2.55 4.22
C LYS A 264 15.82 -3.84 4.87
N THR A 265 15.78 -3.89 6.21
CA THR A 265 15.21 -5.06 6.89
C THR A 265 13.72 -5.21 6.61
N ILE A 266 13.00 -4.08 6.56
CA ILE A 266 11.57 -4.05 6.18
C ILE A 266 11.40 -4.47 4.72
N GLN A 267 12.20 -3.94 3.80
CA GLN A 267 12.14 -4.30 2.37
C GLN A 267 12.32 -5.80 2.15
N ARG A 268 13.24 -6.44 2.88
CA ARG A 268 13.43 -7.89 2.81
C ARG A 268 12.23 -8.66 3.36
N ALA A 269 11.64 -8.17 4.46
CA ALA A 269 10.40 -8.75 4.98
C ALA A 269 9.22 -8.54 4.01
N GLU A 270 9.13 -7.38 3.35
CA GLU A 270 8.13 -7.08 2.31
C GLU A 270 8.24 -8.04 1.12
N ILE A 271 9.46 -8.29 0.61
CA ILE A 271 9.73 -9.28 -0.45
C ILE A 271 9.21 -10.67 -0.04
N ALA A 272 9.45 -11.07 1.21
CA ALA A 272 8.95 -12.35 1.70
C ALA A 272 7.42 -12.38 1.87
N ALA A 273 6.77 -11.26 2.23
CA ALA A 273 5.31 -11.17 2.30
C ALA A 273 4.69 -11.27 0.91
N GLU A 274 5.27 -10.60 -0.08
CA GLU A 274 4.87 -10.72 -1.49
C GLU A 274 5.02 -12.15 -2.02
N PHE A 275 6.13 -12.81 -1.70
CA PHE A 275 6.31 -14.23 -2.02
C PHE A 275 5.20 -15.08 -1.38
N ALA A 276 4.91 -14.87 -0.09
CA ALA A 276 3.85 -15.59 0.60
C ALA A 276 2.50 -15.39 -0.06
N ARG A 277 2.14 -14.16 -0.42
CA ARG A 277 0.90 -13.82 -1.12
C ARG A 277 0.80 -14.53 -2.47
N ASN A 278 1.87 -14.47 -3.27
CA ASN A 278 1.89 -15.07 -4.62
C ASN A 278 1.79 -16.60 -4.60
N HIS A 279 2.17 -17.24 -3.49
CA HIS A 279 2.12 -18.69 -3.30
C HIS A 279 0.99 -19.16 -2.38
N PHE A 280 0.05 -18.28 -2.01
CA PHE A 280 -1.08 -18.58 -1.11
C PHE A 280 -0.63 -19.14 0.24
N MET A 281 0.49 -18.65 0.76
CA MET A 281 1.05 -19.02 2.06
C MET A 281 0.70 -17.97 3.12
N GLU A 282 0.48 -18.38 4.36
CA GLU A 282 0.27 -17.45 5.47
C GLU A 282 1.52 -16.60 5.76
N CYS A 283 2.71 -17.19 5.63
CA CYS A 283 3.95 -16.46 5.81
C CYS A 283 5.11 -17.12 5.06
N ALA A 284 6.13 -16.32 4.75
CA ALA A 284 7.41 -16.79 4.19
C ALA A 284 8.59 -16.13 4.91
N VAL A 285 9.70 -16.85 4.94
CA VAL A 285 10.99 -16.35 5.47
C VAL A 285 11.84 -15.89 4.31
N TYR A 286 12.35 -14.67 4.39
CA TYR A 286 13.27 -14.14 3.39
C TYR A 286 14.57 -14.97 3.34
N ASP A 287 14.90 -15.41 2.16
CA ASP A 287 16.19 -16.01 1.79
C ASP A 287 16.54 -15.63 0.34
N GLU A 288 17.70 -16.12 -0.15
CA GLU A 288 18.15 -15.82 -1.51
C GLU A 288 17.22 -16.38 -2.60
N MET A 289 16.52 -17.48 -2.35
CA MET A 289 15.57 -18.07 -3.28
C MET A 289 14.33 -17.17 -3.40
N VAL A 290 13.76 -16.79 -2.26
CA VAL A 290 12.59 -15.88 -2.17
C VAL A 290 12.91 -14.53 -2.83
N GLU A 291 14.08 -13.96 -2.57
CA GLU A 291 14.51 -12.70 -3.20
C GLU A 291 14.60 -12.85 -4.71
N ARG A 292 15.30 -13.89 -5.19
CA ARG A 292 15.50 -14.11 -6.63
C ARG A 292 14.18 -14.29 -7.35
N GLU A 293 13.28 -15.11 -6.81
CA GLU A 293 12.00 -15.40 -7.44
C GLU A 293 11.10 -14.15 -7.48
N THR A 294 11.00 -13.41 -6.38
CA THR A 294 10.17 -12.20 -6.30
C THR A 294 10.73 -11.08 -7.19
N VAL A 295 12.04 -10.82 -7.13
CA VAL A 295 12.67 -9.78 -7.94
C VAL A 295 12.59 -10.13 -9.44
N THR A 296 12.78 -11.42 -9.78
CA THR A 296 12.61 -11.90 -11.16
C THR A 296 11.16 -11.74 -11.61
N GLY A 297 10.19 -12.00 -10.72
CA GLY A 297 8.77 -11.78 -10.98
C GLY A 297 8.46 -10.31 -11.29
N TYR A 298 8.95 -9.37 -10.51
CA TYR A 298 8.78 -7.94 -10.77
C TYR A 298 9.43 -7.49 -12.10
N ALA A 299 10.63 -7.99 -12.39
CA ALA A 299 11.27 -7.70 -13.67
C ALA A 299 10.43 -8.21 -14.83
N MET A 300 9.91 -9.44 -14.73
CA MET A 300 9.05 -10.04 -15.77
C MET A 300 7.72 -9.30 -15.91
N GLU A 301 7.13 -8.79 -14.83
CA GLU A 301 5.93 -7.95 -14.91
C GLU A 301 6.16 -6.68 -15.71
N HIS A 302 7.25 -5.99 -15.44
CA HIS A 302 7.62 -4.79 -16.19
C HIS A 302 7.94 -5.10 -17.66
N GLU A 303 8.70 -6.19 -17.90
CA GLU A 303 9.00 -6.67 -19.26
C GLU A 303 7.72 -7.05 -20.01
N ALA A 304 6.74 -7.69 -19.35
CA ALA A 304 5.48 -8.11 -20.00
C ALA A 304 4.60 -6.91 -20.41
N ILE A 305 4.50 -5.88 -19.58
CA ILE A 305 3.80 -4.63 -19.93
C ILE A 305 4.47 -3.99 -21.15
N HIS A 306 5.80 -3.91 -21.14
CA HIS A 306 6.57 -3.40 -22.26
C HIS A 306 6.36 -4.25 -23.53
N GLY A 307 6.42 -5.57 -23.39
CA GLY A 307 6.23 -6.52 -24.50
C GLY A 307 4.86 -6.39 -25.18
N LEU A 308 3.78 -6.13 -24.40
CA LEU A 308 2.46 -5.84 -24.96
C LEU A 308 2.41 -4.52 -25.75
N MET A 309 3.18 -3.52 -25.34
CA MET A 309 3.25 -2.24 -26.08
C MET A 309 4.06 -2.35 -27.36
N HIS A 310 5.01 -3.28 -27.44
CA HIS A 310 5.95 -3.42 -28.55
C HIS A 310 5.66 -4.66 -29.43
N GLN A 311 4.48 -5.30 -29.24
CA GLN A 311 4.04 -6.46 -30.05
C GLN A 311 5.01 -7.65 -29.98
N GLU A 312 5.62 -7.87 -28.82
CA GLU A 312 6.53 -9.00 -28.58
C GLU A 312 5.77 -10.32 -28.38
N PHE A 313 4.44 -10.26 -28.11
CA PHE A 313 3.57 -11.43 -28.03
C PHE A 313 3.12 -11.80 -29.43
N ILE A 314 3.56 -12.99 -29.89
CA ILE A 314 3.36 -13.47 -31.22
C ILE A 314 2.49 -14.72 -31.25
N MET A 315 1.76 -14.90 -32.34
CA MET A 315 0.93 -16.06 -32.58
C MET A 315 1.75 -17.22 -33.15
N TYR A 316 1.64 -18.35 -32.48
CA TYR A 316 2.01 -19.67 -33.01
C TYR A 316 0.77 -20.47 -33.34
N LEU A 317 0.89 -21.43 -34.24
CA LEU A 317 -0.21 -22.22 -34.73
C LEU A 317 0.02 -23.70 -34.40
N GLN A 318 -0.91 -24.29 -33.65
CA GLN A 318 -0.96 -25.73 -33.42
C GLN A 318 -1.94 -26.35 -34.42
N PRO A 319 -1.48 -27.09 -35.43
CA PRO A 319 -2.37 -27.67 -36.42
C PRO A 319 -3.44 -28.57 -35.80
N ILE A 320 -4.66 -28.45 -36.30
CA ILE A 320 -5.79 -29.34 -36.01
C ILE A 320 -6.04 -30.15 -37.25
N VAL A 321 -5.99 -31.48 -37.10
CA VAL A 321 -6.16 -32.41 -38.22
C VAL A 321 -7.51 -33.09 -38.15
N GLU A 322 -8.12 -33.34 -39.30
CA GLU A 322 -9.21 -34.30 -39.44
C GLU A 322 -8.63 -35.72 -39.35
N ILE A 323 -9.06 -36.49 -38.34
CA ILE A 323 -8.46 -37.80 -38.04
C ILE A 323 -8.63 -38.77 -39.22
N GLY A 324 -9.77 -38.73 -39.90
CA GLY A 324 -10.07 -39.61 -41.03
C GLY A 324 -9.12 -39.48 -42.22
N SER A 325 -8.83 -38.25 -42.62
CA SER A 325 -7.99 -37.92 -43.79
C SER A 325 -6.54 -37.58 -43.44
N GLY A 326 -6.25 -37.20 -42.22
CA GLY A 326 -4.95 -36.66 -41.78
C GLY A 326 -4.68 -35.24 -42.28
N LYS A 327 -5.66 -34.58 -42.89
CA LYS A 327 -5.51 -33.21 -43.43
C LYS A 327 -5.62 -32.17 -42.36
N ILE A 328 -4.84 -31.11 -42.48
CA ILE A 328 -4.96 -29.92 -41.65
C ILE A 328 -6.25 -29.18 -42.04
N MET A 329 -7.17 -29.03 -41.10
CA MET A 329 -8.44 -28.32 -41.26
C MET A 329 -8.41 -26.91 -40.67
N GLY A 330 -7.48 -26.67 -39.78
CA GLY A 330 -7.33 -25.41 -39.09
C GLY A 330 -6.18 -25.44 -38.10
N ALA A 331 -6.16 -24.48 -37.20
CA ALA A 331 -5.16 -24.45 -36.16
C ALA A 331 -5.71 -23.78 -34.86
N GLU A 332 -5.07 -24.07 -33.78
CA GLU A 332 -5.22 -23.31 -32.55
C GLU A 332 -4.18 -22.20 -32.47
N ALA A 333 -4.63 -20.98 -32.24
CA ALA A 333 -3.79 -19.81 -32.01
C ALA A 333 -3.23 -19.85 -30.58
N LEU A 334 -1.93 -20.04 -30.48
CA LEU A 334 -1.21 -20.14 -29.21
C LEU A 334 -0.26 -18.94 -29.08
N VAL A 335 -0.31 -18.26 -27.93
CA VAL A 335 0.62 -17.16 -27.67
C VAL A 335 2.03 -17.68 -27.39
N ARG A 336 3.04 -16.94 -27.87
CA ARG A 336 4.45 -17.02 -27.48
C ARG A 336 4.95 -15.62 -27.20
N TRP A 337 5.88 -15.48 -26.31
CA TRP A 337 6.51 -14.19 -26.05
C TRP A 337 7.93 -14.19 -26.59
N GLN A 338 8.17 -13.39 -27.64
CA GLN A 338 9.48 -13.14 -28.20
C GLN A 338 10.17 -12.05 -27.37
N ASN A 339 10.65 -12.45 -26.19
CA ASN A 339 11.31 -11.50 -25.26
C ASN A 339 12.73 -11.19 -25.75
N PRO A 340 13.12 -9.91 -25.91
CA PRO A 340 14.46 -9.54 -26.42
C PRO A 340 15.62 -10.06 -25.56
N GLY A 341 15.43 -10.19 -24.25
CA GLY A 341 16.47 -10.63 -23.33
C GLY A 341 16.48 -12.13 -23.05
N ARG A 342 15.32 -12.83 -23.19
CA ARG A 342 15.12 -14.23 -22.81
C ARG A 342 14.85 -15.16 -24.00
N GLY A 343 14.65 -14.58 -25.19
CA GLY A 343 14.28 -15.35 -26.39
C GLY A 343 12.79 -15.73 -26.42
N LEU A 344 12.49 -16.85 -27.11
CA LEU A 344 11.12 -17.33 -27.24
C LEU A 344 10.65 -18.05 -25.99
N MET A 345 9.69 -17.45 -25.28
CA MET A 345 9.13 -17.98 -24.04
C MET A 345 7.79 -18.68 -24.27
N GLN A 346 7.57 -19.75 -23.49
CA GLN A 346 6.33 -20.53 -23.49
C GLN A 346 5.27 -19.89 -22.59
N PRO A 347 3.97 -20.16 -22.81
CA PRO A 347 2.91 -19.63 -21.96
C PRO A 347 3.09 -19.89 -20.47
N GLY A 348 3.58 -21.07 -20.08
CA GLY A 348 3.85 -21.42 -18.68
C GLY A 348 4.87 -20.53 -17.99
N ASP A 349 5.74 -19.84 -18.76
CA ASP A 349 6.78 -18.98 -18.20
C ASP A 349 6.29 -17.58 -17.85
N PHE A 350 5.17 -17.11 -18.44
CA PHE A 350 4.72 -15.72 -18.30
C PHE A 350 3.21 -15.50 -18.05
N LEU A 351 2.36 -16.50 -18.34
CA LEU A 351 0.90 -16.30 -18.22
C LEU A 351 0.45 -15.90 -16.83
N ASP A 352 1.07 -16.41 -15.79
CA ASP A 352 0.70 -16.05 -14.42
C ASP A 352 0.99 -14.58 -14.11
N VAL A 353 2.05 -14.04 -14.68
CA VAL A 353 2.38 -12.62 -14.61
C VAL A 353 1.33 -11.78 -15.34
N ILE A 354 0.96 -12.19 -16.57
CA ILE A 354 -0.06 -11.53 -17.38
C ILE A 354 -1.42 -11.54 -16.66
N LYS A 355 -1.81 -12.66 -16.04
CA LYS A 355 -3.05 -12.79 -15.26
C LYS A 355 -3.08 -11.89 -14.03
N ARG A 356 -2.00 -11.90 -13.23
CA ARG A 356 -1.91 -11.03 -12.04
C ARG A 356 -2.07 -9.57 -12.36
N LYS A 357 -1.58 -9.13 -13.52
CA LYS A 357 -1.70 -7.74 -14.01
C LYS A 357 -2.99 -7.46 -14.79
N GLN A 358 -3.90 -8.44 -14.88
CA GLN A 358 -5.16 -8.32 -15.64
C GLN A 358 -4.94 -7.92 -17.11
N LEU A 359 -3.83 -8.35 -17.70
CA LEU A 359 -3.45 -8.04 -19.07
C LEU A 359 -3.87 -9.10 -20.08
N THR A 360 -4.49 -10.19 -19.63
CA THR A 360 -4.92 -11.33 -20.46
C THR A 360 -5.82 -10.88 -21.61
N GLY A 361 -6.77 -9.98 -21.34
CA GLY A 361 -7.68 -9.46 -22.35
C GLY A 361 -6.95 -8.77 -23.49
N LYS A 362 -6.03 -7.86 -23.17
CA LYS A 362 -5.24 -7.15 -24.17
C LYS A 362 -4.37 -8.10 -24.98
N MET A 363 -3.69 -9.02 -24.32
CA MET A 363 -2.86 -10.04 -24.99
C MET A 363 -3.69 -10.91 -25.96
N ASN A 364 -4.84 -11.41 -25.51
CA ASN A 364 -5.71 -12.24 -26.34
C ASN A 364 -6.25 -11.47 -27.55
N MET A 365 -6.60 -10.18 -27.38
CA MET A 365 -7.03 -9.33 -28.49
C MET A 365 -5.92 -9.08 -29.51
N ASP A 366 -4.66 -8.93 -29.05
CA ASP A 366 -3.54 -8.78 -29.99
C ASP A 366 -3.27 -10.08 -30.77
N ILE A 367 -3.38 -11.25 -30.13
CA ILE A 367 -3.33 -12.55 -30.81
C ILE A 367 -4.50 -12.72 -31.77
N PHE A 368 -5.69 -12.29 -31.40
CA PHE A 368 -6.87 -12.33 -32.29
C PHE A 368 -6.68 -11.48 -33.53
N ARG A 369 -6.13 -10.27 -33.42
CA ARG A 369 -5.79 -9.40 -34.54
C ARG A 369 -4.75 -10.05 -35.47
N GLN A 370 -3.72 -10.70 -34.89
CA GLN A 370 -2.72 -11.45 -35.67
C GLN A 370 -3.38 -12.61 -36.43
N GLY A 371 -4.28 -13.34 -35.76
CA GLY A 371 -5.01 -14.44 -36.38
C GLY A 371 -5.96 -14.00 -37.49
N CYS A 372 -6.68 -12.89 -37.33
CA CYS A 372 -7.51 -12.32 -38.41
C CYS A 372 -6.66 -11.91 -39.62
N ARG A 373 -5.48 -11.34 -39.41
CA ARG A 373 -4.53 -11.02 -40.48
C ARG A 373 -4.09 -12.29 -41.20
N PHE A 374 -3.68 -13.31 -40.45
CA PHE A 374 -3.28 -14.61 -41.01
C PHE A 374 -4.41 -15.26 -41.84
N LEU A 375 -5.63 -15.32 -41.29
CA LEU A 375 -6.78 -15.86 -42.03
C LEU A 375 -7.04 -15.09 -43.33
N ARG A 376 -6.81 -13.78 -43.36
CA ARG A 376 -6.93 -12.97 -44.56
C ARG A 376 -5.88 -13.36 -45.63
N GLU A 377 -4.64 -13.50 -45.19
CA GLU A 377 -3.53 -13.92 -46.07
C GLU A 377 -3.79 -15.31 -46.66
N GLU A 378 -4.31 -16.25 -45.86
CA GLU A 378 -4.67 -17.60 -46.33
C GLU A 378 -5.89 -17.58 -47.25
N ALA A 379 -6.90 -16.76 -46.97
CA ALA A 379 -8.04 -16.57 -47.87
C ALA A 379 -7.64 -15.99 -49.23
N ASP A 380 -6.69 -15.06 -49.26
CA ASP A 380 -6.13 -14.48 -50.51
C ASP A 380 -5.35 -15.52 -51.32
N LYS A 381 -4.80 -16.57 -50.66
CA LYS A 381 -4.20 -17.76 -51.30
C LYS A 381 -5.27 -18.78 -51.75
N GLY A 382 -6.56 -18.51 -51.52
CA GLY A 382 -7.68 -19.41 -51.86
C GLY A 382 -7.90 -20.55 -50.88
N LYS A 383 -7.28 -20.52 -49.72
CA LYS A 383 -7.40 -21.55 -48.69
C LYS A 383 -8.55 -21.24 -47.71
N LYS A 384 -9.12 -22.31 -47.14
CA LYS A 384 -10.18 -22.22 -46.14
C LYS A 384 -9.71 -22.94 -44.87
N LEU A 385 -9.27 -22.16 -43.92
CA LEU A 385 -8.80 -22.63 -42.60
C LEU A 385 -9.69 -22.11 -41.51
N ASP A 386 -9.90 -22.92 -40.48
CA ASP A 386 -10.57 -22.51 -39.24
C ASP A 386 -9.49 -22.18 -38.18
N LEU A 387 -9.66 -21.09 -37.46
CA LEU A 387 -8.71 -20.69 -36.41
C LEU A 387 -9.41 -20.60 -35.08
N LEU A 388 -8.88 -21.35 -34.10
CA LEU A 388 -9.39 -21.43 -32.77
C LEU A 388 -8.61 -20.50 -31.84
N PHE A 389 -9.32 -19.63 -31.10
CA PHE A 389 -8.76 -18.66 -30.18
C PHE A 389 -9.20 -18.95 -28.75
N ASN A 390 -8.25 -18.84 -27.81
CA ASN A 390 -8.49 -19.01 -26.40
C ASN A 390 -8.89 -17.68 -25.75
N PHE A 391 -10.06 -17.62 -25.13
CA PHE A 391 -10.48 -16.50 -24.32
C PHE A 391 -10.83 -16.92 -22.90
N THR A 392 -10.65 -16.01 -21.97
CA THR A 392 -11.00 -16.25 -20.56
C THR A 392 -12.43 -15.79 -20.27
N VAL A 393 -12.96 -16.26 -19.14
CA VAL A 393 -14.30 -15.86 -18.68
C VAL A 393 -14.40 -14.36 -18.44
N GLU A 394 -13.30 -13.74 -17.98
CA GLU A 394 -13.23 -12.30 -17.77
C GLU A 394 -13.39 -11.53 -19.11
N ASN A 395 -12.83 -12.05 -20.20
CA ASN A 395 -13.00 -11.46 -21.54
C ASN A 395 -14.46 -11.48 -21.97
N VAL A 396 -15.12 -12.63 -21.81
CA VAL A 396 -16.51 -12.83 -22.25
C VAL A 396 -17.50 -12.09 -21.34
N GLY A 397 -17.13 -11.83 -20.10
CA GLY A 397 -17.94 -11.04 -19.16
C GLY A 397 -18.06 -9.56 -19.52
N ASP A 398 -17.21 -9.04 -20.40
CA ASP A 398 -17.31 -7.68 -20.93
C ASP A 398 -18.43 -7.59 -21.97
N GLU A 399 -19.39 -6.72 -21.77
CA GLU A 399 -20.55 -6.54 -22.67
C GLU A 399 -20.15 -6.08 -24.07
N GLN A 400 -19.00 -5.44 -24.25
CA GLN A 400 -18.47 -4.95 -25.52
C GLN A 400 -17.65 -6.00 -26.25
N PHE A 401 -17.27 -7.11 -25.60
CA PHE A 401 -16.37 -8.13 -26.15
C PHE A 401 -16.83 -8.69 -27.49
N ALA A 402 -18.10 -9.09 -27.60
CA ALA A 402 -18.64 -9.63 -28.86
C ALA A 402 -18.60 -8.62 -30.00
N GLU A 403 -18.88 -7.36 -29.75
CA GLU A 403 -18.81 -6.27 -30.72
C GLU A 403 -17.36 -5.99 -31.14
N GLU A 404 -16.44 -6.00 -30.17
CA GLU A 404 -15.02 -5.78 -30.43
C GLU A 404 -14.46 -6.88 -31.36
N LEU A 405 -14.72 -8.16 -31.08
CA LEU A 405 -14.32 -9.27 -31.96
C LEU A 405 -14.93 -9.14 -33.34
N ASN A 406 -16.23 -8.86 -33.46
CA ASN A 406 -16.89 -8.67 -34.72
C ASN A 406 -16.27 -7.52 -35.52
N THR A 407 -16.00 -6.39 -34.88
CA THR A 407 -15.39 -5.22 -35.53
C THR A 407 -14.00 -5.55 -36.07
N VAL A 408 -13.18 -6.26 -35.30
CA VAL A 408 -11.85 -6.69 -35.76
C VAL A 408 -11.97 -7.64 -36.94
N ALA A 409 -12.83 -8.67 -36.89
CA ALA A 409 -13.03 -9.61 -37.98
C ALA A 409 -13.53 -8.89 -39.24
N GLU A 410 -14.39 -7.88 -39.12
CA GLU A 410 -14.87 -7.04 -40.23
C GLU A 410 -13.76 -6.21 -40.86
N GLN A 411 -12.90 -5.58 -40.04
CA GLN A 411 -11.75 -4.81 -40.54
C GLN A 411 -10.82 -5.61 -41.43
N TYR A 412 -10.64 -6.91 -41.16
CA TYR A 412 -9.83 -7.80 -41.97
C TYR A 412 -10.65 -8.52 -43.05
N GLY A 413 -11.97 -8.35 -43.11
CA GLY A 413 -12.86 -9.00 -44.07
C GLY A 413 -12.91 -10.52 -43.92
N ILE A 414 -12.92 -11.03 -42.70
CA ILE A 414 -12.94 -12.45 -42.40
C ILE A 414 -14.36 -12.95 -42.15
N ASP A 415 -14.71 -14.06 -42.76
CA ASP A 415 -15.94 -14.77 -42.46
C ASP A 415 -15.88 -15.33 -41.02
N ARG A 416 -16.86 -14.97 -40.18
CA ARG A 416 -16.91 -15.36 -38.76
C ARG A 416 -17.01 -16.86 -38.58
N ASP A 417 -17.53 -17.60 -39.56
CA ASP A 417 -17.59 -19.08 -39.57
C ASP A 417 -16.20 -19.74 -39.61
N ARG A 418 -15.12 -18.97 -39.88
CA ARG A 418 -13.73 -19.41 -39.80
C ARG A 418 -13.08 -19.20 -38.43
N ILE A 419 -13.80 -18.56 -37.52
CA ILE A 419 -13.30 -18.21 -36.19
C ILE A 419 -14.03 -19.05 -35.16
N VAL A 420 -13.26 -19.81 -34.37
CA VAL A 420 -13.75 -20.61 -33.27
C VAL A 420 -13.31 -19.98 -31.95
N ILE A 421 -14.26 -19.59 -31.13
CA ILE A 421 -14.01 -19.02 -29.82
C ILE A 421 -14.01 -20.14 -28.78
N GLN A 422 -12.83 -20.44 -28.24
CA GLN A 422 -12.70 -21.45 -27.20
C GLN A 422 -12.87 -20.83 -25.81
N LEU A 423 -13.74 -21.42 -25.02
CA LEU A 423 -14.05 -21.03 -23.65
C LEU A 423 -13.75 -22.17 -22.70
N ASN A 424 -13.13 -21.85 -21.57
CA ASN A 424 -13.00 -22.82 -20.46
C ASN A 424 -14.28 -22.83 -19.63
N GLN A 425 -14.81 -24.01 -19.30
CA GLN A 425 -15.90 -24.15 -18.32
C GLN A 425 -15.38 -23.75 -16.94
N MET A 426 -15.70 -22.55 -16.45
CA MET A 426 -15.49 -22.15 -15.06
C MET A 426 -16.84 -21.84 -14.41
N VAL A 427 -17.17 -22.64 -13.42
CA VAL A 427 -18.51 -22.79 -12.83
C VAL A 427 -19.08 -21.52 -12.17
N GLU A 428 -18.23 -20.60 -11.71
CA GLU A 428 -18.71 -19.50 -10.86
C GLU A 428 -19.10 -18.21 -11.61
N MET A 429 -18.42 -17.87 -12.70
CA MET A 429 -18.69 -16.64 -13.44
C MET A 429 -19.66 -16.82 -14.63
N SER A 430 -19.78 -18.02 -15.14
CA SER A 430 -20.72 -18.35 -16.24
C SER A 430 -22.21 -18.30 -15.83
N ARG A 431 -22.50 -17.98 -14.57
CA ARG A 431 -23.88 -17.84 -14.04
C ARG A 431 -24.50 -16.47 -14.26
N SER A 432 -23.79 -15.52 -14.84
CA SER A 432 -24.38 -14.22 -15.14
C SER A 432 -25.13 -14.24 -16.47
N ASP A 433 -26.32 -13.67 -16.48
CA ASP A 433 -27.12 -13.51 -17.69
C ASP A 433 -26.33 -12.75 -18.78
N SER A 434 -25.50 -11.78 -18.39
CA SER A 434 -24.63 -11.01 -19.26
C SER A 434 -23.62 -11.89 -20.01
N PHE A 435 -23.02 -12.89 -19.35
CA PHE A 435 -22.07 -13.81 -19.98
C PHE A 435 -22.75 -14.65 -21.09
N MET A 436 -23.91 -15.24 -20.79
CA MET A 436 -24.66 -16.03 -21.77
C MET A 436 -25.19 -15.17 -22.92
N ASP A 437 -25.54 -13.93 -22.67
CA ASP A 437 -25.94 -12.96 -23.71
C ASP A 437 -24.76 -12.61 -24.64
N THR A 438 -23.55 -12.49 -24.12
CA THR A 438 -22.34 -12.30 -24.93
C THR A 438 -22.12 -13.50 -25.86
N ILE A 439 -22.29 -14.75 -25.38
CA ILE A 439 -22.18 -15.95 -26.23
C ILE A 439 -23.25 -15.96 -27.31
N ARG A 440 -24.50 -15.63 -26.99
CA ARG A 440 -25.58 -15.51 -27.98
C ARG A 440 -25.28 -14.46 -29.04
N LYS A 441 -24.69 -13.31 -28.64
CA LYS A 441 -24.26 -12.27 -29.58
C LYS A 441 -23.13 -12.78 -30.50
N LEU A 442 -22.11 -13.46 -29.95
CA LEU A 442 -21.04 -14.06 -30.75
C LEU A 442 -21.60 -15.03 -31.80
N ARG A 443 -22.52 -15.91 -31.39
CA ARG A 443 -23.24 -16.83 -32.31
C ARG A 443 -24.04 -16.05 -33.35
N GLY A 444 -24.71 -14.98 -32.94
CA GLY A 444 -25.49 -14.11 -33.85
C GLY A 444 -24.64 -13.44 -34.92
N TYR A 445 -23.37 -13.16 -34.65
CA TYR A 445 -22.38 -12.68 -35.63
C TYR A 445 -21.84 -13.79 -36.55
N GLY A 446 -22.03 -15.08 -36.18
CA GLY A 446 -21.58 -16.22 -36.95
C GLY A 446 -20.29 -16.88 -36.45
N PHE A 447 -19.77 -16.48 -35.30
CA PHE A 447 -18.65 -17.17 -34.66
C PHE A 447 -19.05 -18.58 -34.19
N HIS A 448 -18.13 -19.52 -34.26
CA HIS A 448 -18.27 -20.84 -33.66
C HIS A 448 -17.79 -20.84 -32.21
N ILE A 449 -18.47 -21.62 -31.37
CA ILE A 449 -18.14 -21.75 -29.96
C ILE A 449 -17.63 -23.16 -29.64
N CYS A 450 -16.46 -23.24 -29.02
CA CYS A 450 -15.84 -24.48 -28.55
C CYS A 450 -15.70 -24.46 -27.03
N LEU A 451 -16.18 -25.47 -26.32
CA LEU A 451 -15.94 -25.64 -24.90
C LEU A 451 -14.70 -26.49 -24.64
N ALA A 452 -13.77 -25.97 -23.84
CA ALA A 452 -12.61 -26.72 -23.40
C ALA A 452 -12.94 -27.52 -22.12
N GLY A 453 -12.92 -28.83 -22.24
CA GLY A 453 -13.33 -29.75 -21.20
C GLY A 453 -14.83 -30.09 -21.27
N LEU A 454 -15.23 -31.11 -20.56
CA LEU A 454 -16.62 -31.55 -20.44
C LEU A 454 -16.94 -31.77 -18.98
N GLU A 455 -17.68 -30.86 -18.40
CA GLU A 455 -18.26 -30.96 -17.06
C GLU A 455 -19.78 -30.95 -17.22
N LEU A 456 -20.43 -32.11 -16.88
CA LEU A 456 -21.86 -32.26 -17.04
C LEU A 456 -22.61 -31.68 -15.85
N ASP A 457 -22.58 -30.37 -15.74
CA ASP A 457 -23.30 -29.60 -14.73
C ASP A 457 -24.40 -28.73 -15.38
N ARG A 458 -25.08 -27.91 -14.57
CA ARG A 458 -26.14 -27.01 -15.05
C ARG A 458 -25.57 -26.03 -16.11
N VAL A 459 -24.36 -25.57 -15.93
CA VAL A 459 -23.72 -24.57 -16.82
C VAL A 459 -23.52 -25.14 -18.22
N PHE A 460 -23.24 -26.45 -18.34
CA PHE A 460 -23.15 -27.12 -19.63
C PHE A 460 -24.46 -27.04 -20.44
N PHE A 461 -25.62 -27.23 -19.77
CA PHE A 461 -26.93 -27.13 -20.42
C PHE A 461 -27.21 -25.69 -20.87
N ASP A 462 -26.84 -24.69 -20.05
CA ASP A 462 -26.95 -23.27 -20.44
C ASP A 462 -26.11 -22.96 -21.68
N PHE A 463 -24.92 -23.55 -21.81
CA PHE A 463 -24.09 -23.44 -23.03
C PHE A 463 -24.72 -24.13 -24.25
N LEU A 464 -25.32 -25.30 -24.08
CA LEU A 464 -26.04 -25.97 -25.18
C LEU A 464 -27.20 -25.11 -25.68
N ASP A 465 -27.94 -24.47 -24.81
CA ASP A 465 -29.03 -23.56 -25.15
C ASP A 465 -28.51 -22.29 -25.92
N CYS A 466 -27.27 -21.90 -25.71
CA CYS A 466 -26.62 -20.82 -26.45
C CYS A 466 -26.07 -21.26 -27.81
N GLY A 467 -26.04 -22.56 -28.11
CA GLY A 467 -25.63 -23.10 -29.41
C GLY A 467 -24.12 -23.33 -29.54
N VAL A 468 -23.55 -24.16 -28.67
CA VAL A 468 -22.16 -24.63 -28.78
C VAL A 468 -22.01 -25.55 -29.97
N ASP A 469 -20.90 -25.44 -30.72
CA ASP A 469 -20.62 -26.21 -31.95
C ASP A 469 -19.71 -27.42 -31.69
N SER A 470 -18.77 -27.28 -30.72
CA SER A 470 -17.75 -28.29 -30.49
C SER A 470 -17.28 -28.36 -29.06
N ILE A 471 -16.73 -29.50 -28.69
CA ILE A 471 -16.11 -29.78 -27.42
C ILE A 471 -14.65 -30.18 -27.64
N LYS A 472 -13.74 -29.60 -26.91
CA LYS A 472 -12.34 -29.96 -26.91
C LYS A 472 -12.00 -30.81 -25.71
N LEU A 473 -11.69 -32.08 -25.93
CA LEU A 473 -11.32 -33.01 -24.87
C LEU A 473 -9.89 -32.79 -24.43
N ARG A 474 -9.70 -32.74 -23.12
CA ARG A 474 -8.41 -32.46 -22.49
C ARG A 474 -7.46 -33.64 -22.64
N HIS A 475 -6.17 -33.33 -22.70
CA HIS A 475 -5.07 -34.25 -22.81
C HIS A 475 -5.04 -35.32 -21.68
N ASP A 476 -5.42 -34.99 -20.44
CA ASP A 476 -5.49 -35.95 -19.34
C ASP A 476 -6.47 -37.10 -19.58
N LEU A 477 -7.58 -36.86 -20.31
CA LEU A 477 -8.48 -37.93 -20.75
C LEU A 477 -7.83 -38.82 -21.80
N ILE A 478 -7.14 -38.24 -22.79
CA ILE A 478 -6.53 -38.98 -23.90
C ILE A 478 -5.36 -39.85 -23.42
N ARG A 479 -4.65 -39.45 -22.37
CA ARG A 479 -3.60 -40.28 -21.74
C ARG A 479 -4.10 -41.63 -21.21
N HIS A 480 -5.39 -41.76 -20.91
CA HIS A 480 -5.96 -42.98 -20.38
C HIS A 480 -6.51 -43.92 -21.48
N VAL A 481 -6.23 -43.66 -22.74
CA VAL A 481 -6.59 -44.56 -23.87
C VAL A 481 -5.91 -45.93 -23.76
N ASP A 482 -4.80 -46.06 -23.06
CA ASP A 482 -4.10 -47.32 -22.75
C ASP A 482 -4.89 -48.24 -21.84
N LYS A 483 -5.92 -47.72 -21.11
CA LYS A 483 -6.72 -48.46 -20.15
C LYS A 483 -8.14 -48.73 -20.65
N PRO A 484 -8.72 -49.92 -20.34
CA PRO A 484 -10.10 -50.25 -20.74
C PRO A 484 -11.13 -49.24 -20.23
N GLU A 485 -10.93 -48.74 -19.00
CA GLU A 485 -11.83 -47.75 -18.37
C GLU A 485 -11.78 -46.43 -19.12
N GLY A 486 -10.55 -45.97 -19.48
CA GLY A 486 -10.34 -44.75 -20.25
C GLY A 486 -10.97 -44.84 -21.63
N LYS A 487 -10.82 -45.97 -22.33
CA LYS A 487 -11.50 -46.25 -23.61
C LYS A 487 -13.00 -46.13 -23.47
N THR A 488 -13.58 -46.75 -22.41
CA THR A 488 -15.02 -46.73 -22.16
C THR A 488 -15.53 -45.29 -21.94
N VAL A 489 -14.80 -44.50 -21.16
CA VAL A 489 -15.17 -43.08 -20.89
C VAL A 489 -15.15 -42.28 -22.17
N ILE A 490 -14.06 -42.36 -22.94
CA ILE A 490 -13.93 -41.57 -24.18
C ILE A 490 -14.98 -41.95 -25.20
N GLN A 491 -15.25 -43.26 -25.38
CA GLN A 491 -16.31 -43.75 -26.25
C GLN A 491 -17.70 -43.25 -25.80
N SER A 492 -17.96 -43.20 -24.50
CA SER A 492 -19.22 -42.67 -23.96
C SER A 492 -19.38 -41.18 -24.27
N ILE A 493 -18.29 -40.41 -24.13
CA ILE A 493 -18.29 -38.99 -24.45
C ILE A 493 -18.52 -38.79 -25.95
N MET A 494 -17.85 -39.56 -26.81
CA MET A 494 -18.05 -39.50 -28.24
C MET A 494 -19.49 -39.79 -28.66
N ASN A 495 -20.10 -40.83 -28.10
CA ASN A 495 -21.51 -41.15 -28.32
C ASN A 495 -22.45 -40.02 -27.84
N PHE A 496 -22.15 -39.44 -26.68
CA PHE A 496 -22.92 -38.34 -26.14
C PHE A 496 -22.83 -37.08 -27.05
N CYS A 497 -21.64 -36.70 -27.44
CA CYS A 497 -21.43 -35.56 -28.36
C CYS A 497 -22.08 -35.79 -29.73
N GLY A 498 -22.01 -37.03 -30.26
CA GLY A 498 -22.65 -37.39 -31.51
C GLY A 498 -24.19 -37.27 -31.50
N GLN A 499 -24.82 -37.64 -30.36
CA GLN A 499 -26.26 -37.46 -30.19
C GLN A 499 -26.69 -35.98 -30.12
N LEU A 500 -25.81 -35.10 -29.66
CA LEU A 500 -26.03 -33.66 -29.58
C LEU A 500 -25.54 -32.90 -30.82
N HIS A 501 -25.04 -33.64 -31.84
CA HIS A 501 -24.43 -33.07 -33.04
C HIS A 501 -23.26 -32.14 -32.77
N LEU A 502 -22.54 -32.36 -31.67
CA LEU A 502 -21.34 -31.59 -31.31
C LEU A 502 -20.11 -32.24 -31.94
N LYS A 503 -19.26 -31.44 -32.56
CA LYS A 503 -17.96 -31.90 -33.05
C LYS A 503 -17.00 -32.08 -31.87
N VAL A 504 -16.10 -33.05 -31.99
CA VAL A 504 -15.12 -33.34 -30.95
C VAL A 504 -13.69 -33.10 -31.43
N VAL A 505 -12.94 -32.30 -30.69
CA VAL A 505 -11.51 -32.07 -30.89
C VAL A 505 -10.74 -32.75 -29.77
N CYS A 506 -9.96 -33.77 -30.07
CA CYS A 506 -9.12 -34.46 -29.08
C CYS A 506 -7.75 -33.80 -28.98
N MET A 507 -7.41 -33.30 -27.78
CA MET A 507 -6.16 -32.58 -27.54
C MET A 507 -5.09 -33.50 -26.94
N GLY A 508 -3.82 -33.30 -27.40
CA GLY A 508 -2.67 -33.97 -26.83
C GLY A 508 -2.53 -35.42 -27.26
N VAL A 509 -2.78 -35.71 -28.53
CA VAL A 509 -2.44 -37.01 -29.12
C VAL A 509 -0.93 -37.09 -29.28
N GLU A 510 -0.30 -38.05 -28.57
CA GLU A 510 1.17 -38.16 -28.49
C GLU A 510 1.74 -39.36 -29.27
N ASN A 511 0.91 -40.35 -29.60
CA ASN A 511 1.36 -41.57 -30.23
C ASN A 511 0.30 -42.16 -31.21
N GLU A 512 0.74 -43.11 -32.03
CA GLU A 512 -0.06 -43.77 -33.03
C GLU A 512 -1.24 -44.57 -32.44
N GLU A 513 -1.05 -45.26 -31.33
CA GLU A 513 -2.12 -46.03 -30.68
C GLU A 513 -3.30 -45.14 -30.28
N GLN A 514 -3.02 -43.97 -29.74
CA GLN A 514 -4.05 -42.97 -29.42
C GLN A 514 -4.77 -42.49 -30.67
N ALA A 515 -4.02 -42.16 -31.73
CA ALA A 515 -4.56 -41.68 -32.99
C ALA A 515 -5.47 -42.76 -33.66
N GLU A 516 -5.02 -44.02 -33.75
CA GLU A 516 -5.82 -45.11 -34.32
C GLU A 516 -7.07 -45.41 -33.49
N TYR A 517 -6.94 -45.38 -32.14
CA TYR A 517 -8.11 -45.57 -31.31
C TYR A 517 -9.15 -44.45 -31.52
N LEU A 518 -8.77 -43.20 -31.51
CA LEU A 518 -9.65 -42.06 -31.77
C LEU A 518 -10.31 -42.16 -33.14
N LYS A 519 -9.55 -42.57 -34.16
CA LYS A 519 -10.07 -42.85 -35.49
C LYS A 519 -11.14 -43.97 -35.47
N SER A 520 -10.86 -45.04 -34.74
CA SER A 520 -11.76 -46.21 -34.69
C SER A 520 -13.12 -45.89 -34.04
N ILE A 521 -13.17 -44.90 -33.15
CA ILE A 521 -14.39 -44.46 -32.44
C ILE A 521 -15.06 -43.26 -33.12
N GLY A 522 -14.58 -42.84 -34.29
CA GLY A 522 -15.18 -41.77 -35.08
C GLY A 522 -14.97 -40.38 -34.55
N CYS A 523 -13.83 -40.10 -33.90
CA CYS A 523 -13.46 -38.74 -33.50
C CYS A 523 -13.22 -37.87 -34.75
N ASP A 524 -13.75 -36.64 -34.75
CA ASP A 524 -13.69 -35.75 -35.90
C ASP A 524 -12.28 -35.16 -36.08
N TYR A 525 -11.76 -34.53 -35.00
CA TYR A 525 -10.53 -33.75 -35.09
C TYR A 525 -9.58 -34.09 -33.94
N ALA A 526 -8.31 -33.93 -34.23
CA ALA A 526 -7.25 -34.07 -33.21
C ALA A 526 -6.16 -33.03 -33.33
N THR A 527 -5.49 -32.78 -32.22
CA THR A 527 -4.26 -32.00 -32.18
C THR A 527 -3.32 -32.63 -31.16
N GLY A 528 -2.01 -32.55 -31.41
CA GLY A 528 -1.00 -33.13 -30.50
C GLY A 528 0.32 -33.38 -31.21
N PHE A 529 1.33 -33.73 -30.41
CA PHE A 529 2.72 -33.88 -30.89
C PHE A 529 2.91 -35.07 -31.82
N TYR A 530 2.01 -36.02 -31.80
CA TYR A 530 2.00 -37.10 -32.81
C TYR A 530 1.78 -36.56 -34.21
N TYR A 531 0.93 -35.54 -34.38
CA TYR A 531 0.71 -34.91 -35.67
C TYR A 531 1.71 -33.77 -35.92
N TYR A 532 1.62 -32.71 -35.09
CA TYR A 532 2.45 -31.51 -35.25
C TYR A 532 2.70 -30.84 -33.92
N TYR A 533 3.86 -30.21 -33.78
CA TYR A 533 4.15 -29.23 -32.73
C TYR A 533 3.56 -27.87 -33.06
N PRO A 534 3.36 -26.97 -32.09
CA PRO A 534 3.07 -25.57 -32.37
C PRO A 534 4.21 -24.94 -33.19
N VAL A 535 3.88 -24.32 -34.32
CA VAL A 535 4.83 -23.74 -35.28
C VAL A 535 4.56 -22.25 -35.48
N SER A 536 5.54 -21.52 -36.03
CA SER A 536 5.36 -20.15 -36.51
C SER A 536 4.43 -20.14 -37.76
N GLN A 537 3.93 -18.95 -38.12
CA GLN A 537 3.08 -18.79 -39.31
C GLN A 537 3.79 -19.27 -40.57
N ASP A 538 5.06 -18.89 -40.78
CA ASP A 538 5.85 -19.32 -41.93
C ASP A 538 5.99 -20.85 -42.02
N SER A 539 6.28 -21.50 -40.89
CA SER A 539 6.40 -22.94 -40.81
C SER A 539 5.06 -23.66 -41.02
N PHE A 540 3.94 -23.03 -40.67
CA PHE A 540 2.60 -23.58 -40.91
C PHE A 540 2.30 -23.62 -42.39
N ASP A 541 2.62 -22.58 -43.16
CA ASP A 541 2.49 -22.53 -44.61
C ASP A 541 3.28 -23.66 -45.30
N GLU A 542 4.51 -23.94 -44.80
CA GLU A 542 5.31 -25.05 -45.31
C GLU A 542 4.70 -26.43 -45.01
N LEU A 543 4.06 -26.60 -43.85
CA LEU A 543 3.38 -27.86 -43.49
C LEU A 543 2.18 -28.12 -44.43
N GLU A 544 1.34 -27.11 -44.66
CA GLU A 544 0.21 -27.24 -45.56
C GLU A 544 0.64 -27.50 -47.02
N ALA A 545 1.71 -26.83 -47.49
CA ALA A 545 2.24 -27.03 -48.84
C ALA A 545 2.72 -28.49 -49.09
N LYS A 546 3.12 -29.19 -48.04
CA LYS A 546 3.54 -30.61 -48.10
C LYS A 546 2.35 -31.58 -48.14
N GLN A 547 1.14 -31.14 -47.72
CA GLN A 547 -0.07 -31.96 -47.72
C GLN A 547 -0.87 -31.88 -49.06
N ASN A 548 -0.68 -30.79 -49.81
CA ASN A 548 -1.28 -30.59 -51.13
C ASN A 548 -0.37 -31.10 -52.23
#